data_4137564f87d21da3fbf64e67f7f3b9ac
#
_entry.id   4137564f87d21da3fbf64e67f7f3b9ac
#
_cell.length_a   1.000
_cell.length_b   1.000
_cell.length_c   1.000
_cell.angle_alpha   90.00
_cell.angle_beta   90.00
_cell.angle_gamma   90.00
#
_symmetry.space_group_name_H-M   'P 1'
#
loop_
_entity.id
_entity.type
_entity.pdbx_description
1 polymer ?
#
loop_
_entity_poly.entity_id
_entity_poly.type
_entity_poly.pdbx_seq_one_letter_code
_entity_poly.pdbx_strand_id
1 'polypeptide(L)' 'MYKIQTRLRDKWYCLEFDVTDSGNYKPRRYATLPDASNALERYLDGLFFANREQVGLGNFRIVKE' A
#
# COMPACT_ATOMS: atom_id res chain seq x y z
N MET A 1 -7.81 11.91 3.38
CA MET A 1 -7.42 10.92 2.38
C MET A 1 -6.72 9.75 3.06
N TYR A 2 -6.55 8.66 2.36
CA TYR A 2 -5.99 7.43 2.90
C TYR A 2 -4.78 7.00 2.08
N LYS A 3 -3.81 6.37 2.74
CA LYS A 3 -2.65 5.79 2.07
C LYS A 3 -2.38 4.39 2.63
N ILE A 4 -1.74 3.55 1.82
CA ILE A 4 -1.40 2.18 2.20
C ILE A 4 0.06 2.14 2.58
N GLN A 5 0.36 1.49 3.71
CA GLN A 5 1.73 1.31 4.18
C GLN A 5 2.04 -0.17 4.37
N THR A 6 3.28 -0.52 4.16
CA THR A 6 3.80 -1.85 4.47
C THR A 6 4.87 -1.75 5.54
N ARG A 7 4.97 -2.77 6.38
CA ARG A 7 6.00 -2.84 7.40
C ARG A 7 7.16 -3.68 6.92
N LEU A 8 8.35 -3.08 6.95
CA LEU A 8 9.60 -3.78 6.71
C LEU A 8 10.47 -3.61 7.96
N ARG A 9 10.79 -4.74 8.60
CA ARG A 9 11.46 -4.73 9.90
C ARG A 9 10.58 -3.98 10.91
N ASP A 10 11.05 -2.89 11.51
CA ASP A 10 10.29 -2.15 12.49
C ASP A 10 9.77 -0.81 11.97
N LYS A 11 9.82 -0.60 10.65
CA LYS A 11 9.43 0.67 10.05
C LYS A 11 8.32 0.50 9.04
N TRP A 12 7.46 1.53 8.95
CA TRP A 12 6.37 1.60 7.99
C TRP A 12 6.78 2.45 6.80
N TYR A 13 6.55 1.92 5.61
CA TYR A 13 6.85 2.59 4.34
C TYR A 13 5.59 2.67 3.49
N CYS A 14 5.50 3.69 2.65
CA CYS A 14 4.42 3.78 1.68
C CYS A 14 4.54 2.65 0.67
N LEU A 15 3.41 1.99 0.39
CA LEU A 15 3.40 0.84 -0.51
C LEU A 15 3.39 1.25 -1.97
N GLU A 16 2.63 2.30 -2.31
CA GLU A 16 2.45 2.73 -3.69
C GLU A 16 2.80 4.21 -3.85
N PHE A 17 3.33 4.54 -5.03
CA PHE A 17 3.72 5.90 -5.36
C PHE A 17 3.20 6.29 -6.73
N ASP A 18 2.86 7.57 -6.89
CA ASP A 18 2.58 8.20 -8.17
C ASP A 18 3.79 9.01 -8.60
N VAL A 19 4.01 9.08 -9.92
CA VAL A 19 5.05 9.93 -10.50
C VAL A 19 4.47 11.31 -10.78
N THR A 20 5.12 12.35 -10.26
CA THR A 20 4.70 13.74 -10.52
C THR A 20 5.19 14.21 -11.89
N ASP A 21 4.66 15.35 -12.34
CA ASP A 21 5.06 15.95 -13.63
C ASP A 21 6.56 16.29 -13.68
N SER A 22 7.15 16.57 -12.53
CA SER A 22 8.59 16.85 -12.42
C SER A 22 9.45 15.59 -12.34
N GLY A 23 8.85 14.39 -12.41
CA GLY A 23 9.56 13.12 -12.34
C GLY A 23 9.84 12.64 -10.92
N ASN A 24 9.33 13.32 -9.92
CA ASN A 24 9.45 12.90 -8.53
C ASN A 24 8.35 11.92 -8.15
N TYR A 25 8.56 11.16 -7.07
CA TYR A 25 7.58 10.23 -6.55
C TYR A 25 6.86 10.85 -5.35
N LYS A 26 5.55 10.61 -5.27
CA LYS A 26 4.74 10.95 -4.10
C LYS A 26 3.89 9.76 -3.69
N PRO A 27 3.55 9.60 -2.40
CA PRO A 27 2.67 8.51 -1.96
C PRO A 27 1.32 8.60 -2.65
N ARG A 28 0.83 7.45 -3.15
CA ARG A 28 -0.52 7.37 -3.71
C ARG A 28 -1.54 7.50 -2.60
N ARG A 29 -2.53 8.35 -2.80
CA ARG A 29 -3.60 8.61 -1.84
C ARG A 29 -4.94 8.22 -2.42
N TYR A 30 -5.83 7.77 -1.55
CA TYR A 30 -7.18 7.35 -1.90
C TYR A 30 -8.18 8.24 -1.18
N ALA A 31 -9.24 8.63 -1.87
CA ALA A 31 -10.23 9.54 -1.30
C ALA A 31 -11.06 8.89 -0.19
N THR A 32 -11.31 7.58 -0.29
CA THR A 32 -12.15 6.85 0.66
C THR A 32 -11.45 5.60 1.16
N LEU A 33 -11.89 5.12 2.33
CA LEU A 33 -11.40 3.87 2.88
C LEU A 33 -11.69 2.66 1.97
N PRO A 34 -12.89 2.51 1.40
CA PRO A 34 -13.14 1.42 0.46
C PRO A 34 -12.18 1.40 -0.75
N ASP A 35 -11.85 2.57 -1.28
CA ASP A 35 -10.91 2.66 -2.40
C ASP A 35 -9.52 2.14 -2.01
N ALA A 36 -9.02 2.56 -0.86
CA ALA A 36 -7.74 2.09 -0.34
C ALA A 36 -7.76 0.59 -0.05
N SER A 37 -8.85 0.11 0.53
CA SER A 37 -9.03 -1.29 0.87
C SER A 37 -9.06 -2.17 -0.39
N ASN A 38 -9.76 -1.75 -1.43
CA ASN A 38 -9.80 -2.46 -2.71
C ASN A 38 -8.41 -2.49 -3.38
N ALA A 39 -7.68 -1.39 -3.31
CA ALA A 39 -6.33 -1.35 -3.86
C ALA A 39 -5.38 -2.31 -3.12
N LEU A 40 -5.50 -2.37 -1.80
CA LEU A 40 -4.70 -3.31 -1.00
C LEU A 40 -5.05 -4.76 -1.32
N GLU A 41 -6.32 -5.09 -1.48
CA GLU A 41 -6.75 -6.44 -1.86
C GLU A 41 -6.17 -6.86 -3.21
N ARG A 42 -6.19 -5.96 -4.20
CA ARG A 42 -5.60 -6.25 -5.52
C ARG A 42 -4.09 -6.50 -5.42
N TYR A 43 -3.42 -5.73 -4.59
CA TYR A 43 -1.99 -5.92 -4.36
C TYR A 43 -1.71 -7.28 -3.73
N LEU A 44 -2.47 -7.66 -2.71
CA LEU A 44 -2.33 -8.95 -2.04
C LEU A 44 -2.65 -10.12 -2.97
N ASP A 45 -3.66 -9.98 -3.82
CA ASP A 45 -4.00 -10.99 -4.81
C ASP A 45 -2.86 -11.20 -5.80
N GLY A 46 -2.20 -10.13 -6.22
CA GLY A 46 -1.03 -10.20 -7.08
C GLY A 46 0.15 -10.92 -6.43
N LEU A 47 0.28 -10.81 -5.11
CA LEU A 47 1.31 -11.50 -4.35
C LEU A 47 0.96 -12.95 -4.03
N PHE A 48 -0.30 -13.35 -4.20
CA PHE A 48 -0.78 -14.67 -3.80
C PHE A 48 0.08 -15.81 -4.38
N PHE A 49 0.42 -15.71 -5.66
CA PHE A 49 1.22 -16.74 -6.32
C PHE A 49 2.72 -16.64 -6.02
N ALA A 50 3.16 -15.54 -5.44
CA ALA A 50 4.58 -15.33 -5.16
C ALA A 50 4.93 -15.62 -3.70
N ASN A 51 4.40 -14.87 -2.74
CA ASN A 51 4.86 -14.93 -1.35
C ASN A 51 3.79 -14.53 -0.32
N ARG A 52 2.53 -14.81 -0.56
CA ARG A 52 1.46 -14.38 0.34
C ARG A 52 1.68 -14.82 1.78
N GLU A 53 2.17 -16.05 1.98
CA GLU A 53 2.42 -16.58 3.31
C GLU A 53 3.55 -15.84 4.03
N GLN A 54 4.55 -15.39 3.27
CA GLN A 54 5.70 -14.67 3.84
C GLN A 54 5.37 -13.21 4.12
N VAL A 55 4.47 -12.62 3.34
CA VAL A 55 4.13 -11.21 3.48
C VAL A 55 3.18 -10.97 4.65
N GLY A 56 2.21 -11.84 4.88
CA GLY A 56 1.27 -11.76 6.01
C GLY A 56 0.41 -10.52 6.00
N LEU A 57 -0.86 -10.64 6.39
CA LEU A 57 -1.79 -9.51 6.43
C LEU A 57 -1.40 -8.47 7.47
N GLY A 58 -0.68 -8.85 8.51
CA GLY A 58 -0.22 -7.95 9.57
C GLY A 58 0.87 -6.97 9.16
N ASN A 59 1.42 -7.11 7.96
CA ASN A 59 2.48 -6.25 7.45
C ASN A 59 1.95 -5.09 6.60
N PHE A 60 0.64 -4.89 6.56
CA PHE A 60 0.01 -3.81 5.79
C PHE A 60 -0.97 -3.06 6.66
N ARG A 61 -1.11 -1.77 6.40
CA ARG A 61 -2.13 -0.96 7.05
C ARG A 61 -2.57 0.17 6.13
N ILE A 62 -3.79 0.66 6.37
CA ILE A 62 -4.34 1.84 5.72
C ILE A 62 -4.36 2.96 6.76
N VAL A 63 -3.76 4.08 6.41
CA VAL A 63 -3.61 5.22 7.32
C VAL A 63 -4.42 6.39 6.79
N LYS A 64 -5.21 7.01 7.66
CA LYS A 64 -5.94 8.24 7.33
C LYS A 64 -5.02 9.43 7.59
N GLU A 65 -4.96 10.30 6.60
CA GLU A 65 -4.25 11.59 6.71
C GLU A 65 -5.16 12.71 7.14
#